data_224eb6b7dfa7df114720a5e9b68c6103
#
_entry.id   224eb6b7dfa7df114720a5e9b68c6103
#
_cell.length_a   1.000
_cell.length_b   1.000
_cell.length_c   1.000
_cell.angle_alpha   90.00
_cell.angle_beta   90.00
_cell.angle_gamma   90.00
#
_symmetry.space_group_name_H-M   'P 1'
#
loop_
_entity.id
_entity.type
_entity.pdbx_description
1 polymer ?
#
loop_
_entity_poly.entity_id
_entity_poly.type
_entity_poly.pdbx_seq_one_letter_code
_entity_poly.pdbx_strand_id
1 'polypeptide(L)'
;MKAPERLLEEFADAIHTAEDASGFERVATRVTEQLGFRWFAYLDVASGKPAIISSYPRSWTRRYAEHDYQRLDPVIRRASRENKLFDWGSAAPDRTASQPERHFFDEARTFGIKAGLTVPIRGGFGRTVAFTLAMDERSPSIEHPEQNLLEVIQLIAFYFHAHLSARTRGHPECSNPDILTQRERQCLSWSAQGKTMSDIAVLVGISPRTVSFHLENARAKLGASSIAQCVAEALRRGLLS
;
A
#
# COMPACT_ATOMS: atom_id res chain seq x y z
N MET A 1 -20.04 21.86 -0.08
CA MET A 1 -19.31 20.67 0.43
C MET A 1 -20.02 20.20 1.68
N LYS A 2 -20.23 18.89 1.88
CA LYS A 2 -20.76 18.35 3.15
C LYS A 2 -19.71 18.54 4.25
N ALA A 3 -20.17 18.58 5.53
CA ALA A 3 -19.22 18.58 6.66
C ALA A 3 -18.36 17.30 6.60
N PRO A 4 -17.05 17.36 6.84
CA PRO A 4 -16.14 16.22 6.72
C PRO A 4 -16.54 15.01 7.57
N GLU A 5 -17.05 15.24 8.78
CA GLU A 5 -17.52 14.19 9.69
C GLU A 5 -18.67 13.38 9.07
N ARG A 6 -19.62 14.06 8.45
CA ARG A 6 -20.76 13.42 7.79
C ARG A 6 -20.33 12.56 6.59
N LEU A 7 -19.27 13.00 5.88
CA LEU A 7 -18.68 12.19 4.80
C LEU A 7 -18.08 10.90 5.34
N LEU A 8 -17.41 10.97 6.48
CA LEU A 8 -16.84 9.79 7.13
C LEU A 8 -17.94 8.80 7.58
N GLU A 9 -19.02 9.29 8.18
CA GLU A 9 -20.16 8.46 8.59
C GLU A 9 -20.79 7.75 7.37
N GLU A 10 -21.14 8.50 6.31
CA GLU A 10 -21.70 7.95 5.08
C GLU A 10 -20.76 6.92 4.42
N PHE A 11 -19.45 7.17 4.48
CA PHE A 11 -18.45 6.24 3.98
C PHE A 11 -18.36 4.97 4.84
N ALA A 12 -18.35 5.12 6.18
CA ALA A 12 -18.29 3.99 7.10
C ALA A 12 -19.48 3.05 6.92
N ASP A 13 -20.68 3.59 6.75
CA ASP A 13 -21.88 2.79 6.48
C ASP A 13 -21.79 2.07 5.13
N ALA A 14 -21.35 2.78 4.09
CA ALA A 14 -21.25 2.22 2.75
C ALA A 14 -20.19 1.12 2.62
N ILE A 15 -19.05 1.26 3.29
CA ILE A 15 -17.93 0.29 3.17
C ILE A 15 -18.27 -1.06 3.78
N HIS A 16 -19.16 -1.10 4.79
CA HIS A 16 -19.65 -2.34 5.39
C HIS A 16 -20.42 -3.21 4.40
N THR A 17 -21.06 -2.61 3.40
CA THR A 17 -21.86 -3.31 2.39
C THR A 17 -21.05 -3.75 1.18
N ALA A 18 -19.78 -3.32 1.08
CA ALA A 18 -18.90 -3.71 -0.02
C ALA A 18 -18.41 -5.15 0.18
N GLU A 19 -18.74 -6.05 -0.77
CA GLU A 19 -18.40 -7.48 -0.67
C GLU A 19 -17.21 -7.87 -1.54
N ASP A 20 -17.00 -7.17 -2.64
CA ASP A 20 -15.96 -7.45 -3.64
C ASP A 20 -15.15 -6.20 -4.01
N ALA A 21 -14.11 -6.39 -4.82
CA ALA A 21 -13.23 -5.31 -5.27
C ALA A 21 -14.00 -4.19 -5.97
N SER A 22 -15.04 -4.51 -6.76
CA SER A 22 -15.84 -3.49 -7.45
C SER A 22 -16.76 -2.73 -6.50
N GLY A 23 -17.23 -3.35 -5.41
CA GLY A 23 -17.92 -2.68 -4.32
C GLY A 23 -17.04 -1.67 -3.61
N PHE A 24 -15.83 -2.08 -3.25
CA PHE A 24 -14.83 -1.18 -2.67
C PHE A 24 -14.47 -0.03 -3.59
N GLU A 25 -14.29 -0.30 -4.88
CA GLU A 25 -14.00 0.74 -5.89
C GLU A 25 -15.14 1.78 -5.96
N ARG A 26 -16.40 1.33 -6.04
CA ARG A 26 -17.56 2.25 -6.08
C ARG A 26 -17.66 3.13 -4.85
N VAL A 27 -17.50 2.55 -3.65
CA VAL A 27 -17.57 3.30 -2.38
C VAL A 27 -16.46 4.34 -2.30
N ALA A 28 -15.23 3.94 -2.61
CA ALA A 28 -14.09 4.85 -2.60
C ALA A 28 -14.20 5.94 -3.67
N THR A 29 -14.67 5.63 -4.89
CA THR A 29 -14.91 6.62 -5.94
C THR A 29 -15.89 7.69 -5.48
N ARG A 30 -17.02 7.26 -4.89
CA ARG A 30 -18.04 8.20 -4.42
C ARG A 30 -17.52 9.17 -3.37
N VAL A 31 -16.81 8.68 -2.34
CA VAL A 31 -16.26 9.57 -1.31
C VAL A 31 -15.16 10.47 -1.86
N THR A 32 -14.35 9.97 -2.79
CA THR A 32 -13.32 10.75 -3.48
C THR A 32 -13.90 11.97 -4.19
N GLU A 33 -14.98 11.79 -4.95
CA GLU A 33 -15.68 12.88 -5.64
C GLU A 33 -16.31 13.86 -4.65
N GLN A 34 -16.88 13.38 -3.54
CA GLN A 34 -17.45 14.23 -2.50
C GLN A 34 -16.38 15.07 -1.77
N LEU A 35 -15.14 14.57 -1.68
CA LEU A 35 -13.98 15.27 -1.14
C LEU A 35 -13.38 16.28 -2.14
N GLY A 36 -13.87 16.31 -3.39
CA GLY A 36 -13.40 17.24 -4.42
C GLY A 36 -12.21 16.72 -5.25
N PHE A 37 -11.84 15.45 -5.08
CA PHE A 37 -10.83 14.80 -5.89
C PHE A 37 -11.46 14.12 -7.11
N ARG A 38 -10.66 13.90 -8.14
CA ARG A 38 -11.11 13.26 -9.38
C ARG A 38 -11.00 11.74 -9.32
N TRP A 39 -9.91 11.22 -8.76
CA TRP A 39 -9.62 9.80 -8.70
C TRP A 39 -9.05 9.38 -7.36
N PHE A 40 -9.17 8.09 -7.07
CA PHE A 40 -8.42 7.45 -6.00
C PHE A 40 -7.61 6.27 -6.54
N ALA A 41 -6.57 5.88 -5.81
CA ALA A 41 -5.88 4.63 -5.95
C ALA A 41 -5.53 4.05 -4.58
N TYR A 42 -5.82 2.80 -4.40
CA TYR A 42 -5.31 1.98 -3.31
C TYR A 42 -4.30 1.00 -3.89
N LEU A 43 -3.07 1.07 -3.44
CA LEU A 43 -2.00 0.20 -3.87
C LEU A 43 -1.38 -0.50 -2.66
N ASP A 44 -1.43 -1.82 -2.67
CA ASP A 44 -0.76 -2.67 -1.69
C ASP A 44 0.44 -3.34 -2.36
N VAL A 45 1.65 -2.95 -1.94
CA VAL A 45 2.91 -3.43 -2.50
C VAL A 45 3.45 -4.60 -1.67
N ALA A 46 2.58 -5.43 -1.10
CA ALA A 46 3.03 -6.64 -0.44
C ALA A 46 3.38 -7.72 -1.46
N SER A 47 4.61 -8.21 -1.38
CA SER A 47 5.16 -9.44 -1.98
C SER A 47 4.45 -9.98 -3.24
N GLY A 48 5.03 -9.74 -4.39
CA GLY A 48 4.76 -10.47 -5.62
C GLY A 48 3.94 -9.70 -6.65
N LYS A 49 2.64 -9.64 -6.55
CA LYS A 49 1.78 -8.84 -7.43
C LYS A 49 1.11 -7.74 -6.63
N PRO A 50 1.29 -6.46 -6.99
CA PRO A 50 0.61 -5.37 -6.31
C PRO A 50 -0.91 -5.52 -6.48
N ALA A 51 -1.65 -5.44 -5.37
CA ALA A 51 -3.09 -5.32 -5.43
C ALA A 51 -3.44 -3.85 -5.65
N ILE A 52 -4.10 -3.56 -6.77
CA ILE A 52 -4.51 -2.21 -7.16
C ILE A 52 -6.03 -2.17 -7.23
N ILE A 53 -6.64 -1.25 -6.47
CA ILE A 53 -8.04 -0.86 -6.63
C ILE A 53 -8.03 0.64 -6.89
N SER A 54 -8.57 1.09 -8.02
CA SER A 54 -8.52 2.50 -8.37
C SER A 54 -9.61 2.91 -9.34
N SER A 55 -9.99 4.18 -9.27
CA SER A 55 -10.85 4.83 -10.25
C SER A 55 -10.07 5.53 -11.38
N TYR A 56 -8.77 5.34 -11.48
CA TYR A 56 -7.96 5.88 -12.57
C TYR A 56 -8.40 5.38 -13.94
N PRO A 57 -8.16 6.14 -15.02
CA PRO A 57 -8.42 5.66 -16.39
C PRO A 57 -7.77 4.29 -16.64
N ARG A 58 -8.51 3.36 -17.22
CA ARG A 58 -8.01 1.99 -17.52
C ARG A 58 -6.77 2.00 -18.42
N SER A 59 -6.62 3.00 -19.29
CA SER A 59 -5.43 3.21 -20.11
C SER A 59 -4.19 3.49 -19.24
N TRP A 60 -4.33 4.29 -18.18
CA TRP A 60 -3.25 4.56 -17.23
C TRP A 60 -2.91 3.32 -16.39
N THR A 61 -3.89 2.65 -15.80
CA THR A 61 -3.63 1.46 -14.97
C THR A 61 -2.98 0.32 -15.76
N ARG A 62 -3.35 0.14 -17.03
CA ARG A 62 -2.68 -0.79 -17.94
C ARG A 62 -1.23 -0.38 -18.18
N ARG A 63 -1.00 0.88 -18.53
CA ARG A 63 0.33 1.44 -18.76
C ARG A 63 1.23 1.30 -17.53
N TYR A 64 0.68 1.60 -16.35
CA TYR A 64 1.36 1.45 -15.07
C TYR A 64 1.84 0.01 -14.82
N ALA A 65 0.99 -0.98 -15.13
CA ALA A 65 1.33 -2.40 -14.99
C ALA A 65 2.36 -2.87 -16.04
N GLU A 66 2.22 -2.46 -17.32
CA GLU A 66 3.09 -2.84 -18.42
C GLU A 66 4.54 -2.35 -18.23
N HIS A 67 4.72 -1.19 -17.60
CA HIS A 67 6.04 -0.60 -17.35
C HIS A 67 6.60 -0.86 -15.95
N ASP A 68 5.97 -1.74 -15.15
CA ASP A 68 6.38 -2.00 -13.76
C ASP A 68 6.56 -0.71 -12.93
N TYR A 69 5.69 0.29 -13.16
CA TYR A 69 5.81 1.61 -12.53
C TYR A 69 5.75 1.55 -11.00
N GLN A 70 5.17 0.51 -10.39
CA GLN A 70 5.20 0.30 -8.94
C GLN A 70 6.63 0.31 -8.35
N ARG A 71 7.65 0.01 -9.15
CA ARG A 71 9.06 0.05 -8.73
C ARG A 71 9.70 1.43 -8.86
N LEU A 72 9.16 2.26 -9.75
CA LEU A 72 9.69 3.58 -10.09
C LEU A 72 8.87 4.71 -9.48
N ASP A 73 7.61 4.46 -9.13
CA ASP A 73 6.64 5.44 -8.66
C ASP A 73 7.18 6.21 -7.44
N PRO A 74 7.46 7.53 -7.59
CA PRO A 74 8.00 8.33 -6.50
C PRO A 74 7.05 8.46 -5.32
N VAL A 75 5.72 8.41 -5.59
CA VAL A 75 4.68 8.48 -4.55
C VAL A 75 4.74 7.23 -3.67
N ILE A 76 4.85 6.05 -4.27
CA ILE A 76 4.99 4.79 -3.54
C ILE A 76 6.31 4.72 -2.79
N ARG A 77 7.41 5.14 -3.41
CA ARG A 77 8.72 5.21 -2.75
C ARG A 77 8.71 6.17 -1.55
N ARG A 78 8.01 7.31 -1.67
CA ARG A 78 7.81 8.24 -0.57
C ARG A 78 6.91 7.64 0.51
N ALA A 79 5.81 7.00 0.14
CA ALA A 79 4.91 6.30 1.08
C ALA A 79 5.62 5.20 1.87
N SER A 80 6.65 4.55 1.31
CA SER A 80 7.45 3.56 2.03
C SER A 80 8.37 4.16 3.10
N ARG A 81 8.61 5.46 3.10
CA ARG A 81 9.52 6.16 4.04
C ARG A 81 8.77 7.04 5.04
N GLU A 82 7.67 7.64 4.61
CA GLU A 82 6.86 8.54 5.43
C GLU A 82 5.76 7.80 6.19
N ASN A 83 5.36 8.36 7.33
CA ASN A 83 4.28 7.83 8.17
C ASN A 83 3.08 8.79 8.23
N LYS A 84 3.19 9.96 7.62
CA LYS A 84 2.15 10.98 7.61
C LYS A 84 1.63 11.17 6.20
N LEU A 85 0.38 11.61 6.10
CA LEU A 85 -0.18 12.07 4.84
C LEU A 85 0.72 13.14 4.22
N PHE A 86 0.92 13.06 2.92
CA PHE A 86 1.71 14.01 2.15
C PHE A 86 1.04 14.34 0.80
N ASP A 87 1.34 15.53 0.32
CA ASP A 87 0.97 15.99 -1.01
C ASP A 87 2.06 15.69 -2.05
N TRP A 88 1.68 15.64 -3.31
CA TRP A 88 2.59 15.51 -4.45
C TRP A 88 2.02 16.23 -5.67
N GLY A 89 2.91 16.69 -6.56
CA GLY A 89 2.55 17.31 -7.83
C GLY A 89 2.08 18.77 -7.75
N SER A 90 1.81 19.31 -6.56
CA SER A 90 1.34 20.69 -6.35
C SER A 90 2.46 21.73 -6.42
N ALA A 91 3.67 21.35 -6.07
CA ALA A 91 4.83 22.24 -6.13
C ALA A 91 5.44 22.30 -7.55
N ALA A 92 6.24 23.36 -7.81
CA ALA A 92 7.08 23.43 -9.01
C ALA A 92 7.90 22.14 -9.15
N PRO A 93 8.22 21.72 -10.40
CA PRO A 93 8.94 20.47 -10.62
C PRO A 93 10.16 20.37 -9.71
N ASP A 94 10.22 19.30 -8.90
CA ASP A 94 11.34 19.08 -8.00
C ASP A 94 12.62 19.03 -8.83
N ARG A 95 13.46 20.05 -8.69
CA ARG A 95 14.75 20.14 -9.40
C ARG A 95 15.70 19.01 -9.04
N THR A 96 15.43 18.31 -7.93
CA THR A 96 16.23 17.17 -7.48
C THR A 96 15.66 15.83 -7.99
N ALA A 97 14.46 15.82 -8.59
CA ALA A 97 13.87 14.62 -9.14
C ALA A 97 14.73 14.04 -10.26
N SER A 98 14.93 12.73 -10.23
CA SER A 98 15.63 11.99 -11.26
C SER A 98 14.89 12.06 -12.61
N GLN A 99 15.60 11.81 -13.71
CA GLN A 99 14.97 11.76 -15.04
C GLN A 99 13.81 10.75 -15.13
N PRO A 100 13.92 9.52 -14.59
CA PRO A 100 12.79 8.59 -14.56
C PRO A 100 11.58 9.09 -13.77
N GLU A 101 11.79 9.77 -12.64
CA GLU A 101 10.70 10.34 -11.82
C GLU A 101 9.98 11.47 -12.57
N ARG A 102 10.72 12.34 -13.25
CA ARG A 102 10.11 13.38 -14.09
C ARG A 102 9.29 12.77 -15.22
N HIS A 103 9.85 11.77 -15.91
CA HIS A 103 9.14 11.08 -16.99
C HIS A 103 7.85 10.42 -16.51
N PHE A 104 7.86 9.78 -15.33
CA PHE A 104 6.67 9.19 -14.72
C PHE A 104 5.55 10.23 -14.50
N PHE A 105 5.88 11.39 -13.90
CA PHE A 105 4.89 12.44 -13.68
C PHE A 105 4.42 13.11 -14.97
N ASP A 106 5.32 13.31 -15.95
CA ASP A 106 4.95 13.86 -17.26
C ASP A 106 3.99 12.93 -17.98
N GLU A 107 4.22 11.63 -17.93
CA GLU A 107 3.32 10.65 -18.49
C GLU A 107 1.98 10.60 -17.74
N ALA A 108 1.97 10.58 -16.39
CA ALA A 108 0.75 10.64 -15.59
C ALA A 108 -0.12 11.85 -15.93
N ARG A 109 0.50 13.01 -16.19
CA ARG A 109 -0.20 14.23 -16.62
C ARG A 109 -0.90 14.07 -17.96
N THR A 110 -0.39 13.26 -18.90
CA THR A 110 -1.06 13.00 -20.18
C THR A 110 -2.39 12.25 -20.00
N PHE A 111 -2.55 11.55 -18.86
CA PHE A 111 -3.80 10.92 -18.46
C PHE A 111 -4.65 11.80 -17.52
N GLY A 112 -4.24 13.06 -17.31
CA GLY A 112 -4.92 14.04 -16.48
C GLY A 112 -4.51 14.00 -15.00
N ILE A 113 -3.68 13.08 -14.57
CA ILE A 113 -3.24 12.92 -13.17
C ILE A 113 -2.16 13.95 -12.89
N LYS A 114 -2.52 15.01 -12.14
CA LYS A 114 -1.67 16.20 -11.97
C LYS A 114 -1.01 16.27 -10.60
N ALA A 115 -1.80 16.12 -9.57
CA ALA A 115 -1.39 16.27 -8.18
C ALA A 115 -2.28 15.43 -7.27
N GLY A 116 -1.91 15.28 -6.01
CA GLY A 116 -2.75 14.55 -5.08
C GLY A 116 -2.24 14.53 -3.65
N LEU A 117 -3.00 13.83 -2.81
CA LEU A 117 -2.66 13.51 -1.43
C LEU A 117 -2.52 12.00 -1.28
N THR A 118 -1.53 11.56 -0.53
CA THR A 118 -1.32 10.14 -0.25
C THR A 118 -1.24 9.89 1.25
N VAL A 119 -2.04 8.93 1.71
CA VAL A 119 -1.99 8.38 3.07
C VAL A 119 -1.18 7.09 3.02
N PRO A 120 0.05 7.08 3.59
CA PRO A 120 0.80 5.84 3.75
C PRO A 120 0.21 5.02 4.90
N ILE A 121 -0.02 3.75 4.66
CA ILE A 121 -0.53 2.81 5.65
C ILE A 121 0.54 1.73 5.85
N ARG A 122 1.08 1.66 7.07
CA ARG A 122 2.08 0.66 7.41
C ARG A 122 1.41 -0.64 7.80
N GLY A 123 1.65 -1.65 7.01
CA GLY A 123 1.35 -3.04 7.39
C GLY A 123 2.45 -3.62 8.27
N GLY A 124 2.15 -4.71 8.97
CA GLY A 124 3.20 -5.49 9.64
C GLY A 124 4.22 -6.02 8.63
N PHE A 125 5.48 -6.19 9.08
CA PHE A 125 6.57 -6.80 8.28
C PHE A 125 7.02 -6.01 7.04
N GLY A 126 7.08 -4.68 7.15
CA GLY A 126 7.57 -3.83 6.06
C GLY A 126 6.59 -3.62 4.90
N ARG A 127 5.38 -4.11 5.02
CA ARG A 127 4.31 -3.93 4.05
C ARG A 127 3.95 -2.45 3.91
N THR A 128 4.02 -1.93 2.71
CA THR A 128 3.61 -0.56 2.42
C THR A 128 2.32 -0.59 1.61
N VAL A 129 1.34 0.12 2.10
CA VAL A 129 0.08 0.38 1.42
C VAL A 129 -0.05 1.89 1.24
N ALA A 130 -0.49 2.31 0.09
CA ALA A 130 -0.79 3.72 -0.18
C ALA A 130 -2.25 3.88 -0.58
N PHE A 131 -2.94 4.79 0.08
CA PHE A 131 -4.25 5.28 -0.36
C PHE A 131 -4.06 6.70 -0.87
N THR A 132 -4.29 6.90 -2.15
CA THR A 132 -4.01 8.14 -2.87
C THR A 132 -5.30 8.74 -3.40
N LEU A 133 -5.48 10.04 -3.21
CA LEU A 133 -6.51 10.87 -3.83
C LEU A 133 -5.82 11.78 -4.85
N ALA A 134 -6.28 11.77 -6.10
CA ALA A 134 -5.64 12.53 -7.17
C ALA A 134 -6.60 13.54 -7.82
N MET A 135 -6.01 14.62 -8.30
CA MET A 135 -6.67 15.75 -8.94
C MET A 135 -6.29 15.84 -10.41
N ASP A 136 -7.21 16.35 -11.22
CA ASP A 136 -6.97 16.81 -12.59
C ASP A 136 -6.87 18.34 -12.65
N GLU A 137 -6.77 18.89 -13.85
CA GLU A 137 -6.74 20.33 -14.08
C GLU A 137 -8.05 21.04 -13.74
N ARG A 138 -9.15 20.31 -13.64
CA ARG A 138 -10.49 20.81 -13.34
C ARG A 138 -10.82 20.74 -11.86
N SER A 139 -10.04 19.99 -11.10
CA SER A 139 -10.23 19.90 -9.64
C SER A 139 -9.86 21.23 -8.98
N PRO A 140 -10.62 21.68 -7.97
CA PRO A 140 -10.24 22.85 -7.18
C PRO A 140 -8.82 22.68 -6.62
N SER A 141 -8.01 23.72 -6.69
CA SER A 141 -6.69 23.70 -6.07
C SER A 141 -6.85 23.56 -4.55
N ILE A 142 -6.30 22.50 -3.98
CA ILE A 142 -6.25 22.32 -2.53
C ILE A 142 -4.85 22.75 -2.08
N GLU A 143 -4.60 24.07 -2.16
CA GLU A 143 -3.30 24.63 -1.77
C GLU A 143 -3.06 24.52 -0.27
N HIS A 144 -4.11 24.62 0.55
CA HIS A 144 -4.04 24.49 2.01
C HIS A 144 -5.30 23.78 2.51
N PRO A 145 -5.35 22.46 2.47
CA PRO A 145 -6.52 21.73 2.98
C PRO A 145 -6.64 21.96 4.50
N GLU A 146 -7.86 22.20 4.96
CA GLU A 146 -8.15 22.30 6.39
C GLU A 146 -7.68 21.04 7.13
N GLN A 147 -7.14 21.21 8.33
CA GLN A 147 -6.62 20.10 9.14
C GLN A 147 -7.68 19.02 9.36
N ASN A 148 -8.92 19.40 9.62
CA ASN A 148 -10.04 18.47 9.78
C ASN A 148 -10.28 17.62 8.53
N LEU A 149 -10.15 18.20 7.32
CA LEU A 149 -10.26 17.44 6.07
C LEU A 149 -9.15 16.39 5.94
N LEU A 150 -7.91 16.74 6.30
CA LEU A 150 -6.78 15.81 6.27
C LEU A 150 -6.98 14.63 7.23
N GLU A 151 -7.51 14.89 8.44
CA GLU A 151 -7.82 13.86 9.42
C GLU A 151 -8.91 12.91 8.93
N VAL A 152 -9.97 13.44 8.32
CA VAL A 152 -11.04 12.63 7.72
C VAL A 152 -10.52 11.78 6.56
N ILE A 153 -9.66 12.32 5.69
CA ILE A 153 -9.01 11.55 4.62
C ILE A 153 -8.18 10.39 5.19
N GLN A 154 -7.43 10.62 6.26
CA GLN A 154 -6.66 9.56 6.92
C GLN A 154 -7.58 8.47 7.50
N LEU A 155 -8.66 8.85 8.16
CA LEU A 155 -9.63 7.89 8.70
C LEU A 155 -10.27 7.06 7.57
N ILE A 156 -10.68 7.68 6.48
CA ILE A 156 -11.22 6.99 5.30
C ILE A 156 -10.21 5.97 4.76
N ALA A 157 -8.95 6.35 4.63
CA ALA A 157 -7.90 5.46 4.14
C ALA A 157 -7.68 4.24 5.05
N PHE A 158 -7.67 4.45 6.37
CA PHE A 158 -7.52 3.35 7.35
C PHE A 158 -8.75 2.44 7.38
N TYR A 159 -9.95 3.00 7.34
CA TYR A 159 -11.19 2.23 7.25
C TYR A 159 -11.24 1.38 5.98
N PHE A 160 -10.92 1.97 4.84
CA PHE A 160 -10.83 1.27 3.57
C PHE A 160 -9.86 0.08 3.65
N HIS A 161 -8.65 0.33 4.15
CA HIS A 161 -7.63 -0.70 4.31
C HIS A 161 -8.07 -1.81 5.26
N ALA A 162 -8.65 -1.46 6.40
CA ALA A 162 -9.10 -2.43 7.40
C ALA A 162 -10.18 -3.36 6.85
N HIS A 163 -11.21 -2.80 6.20
CA HIS A 163 -12.32 -3.58 5.62
C HIS A 163 -11.87 -4.44 4.44
N LEU A 164 -11.08 -3.88 3.52
CA LEU A 164 -10.52 -4.65 2.41
C LEU A 164 -9.63 -5.79 2.91
N SER A 165 -8.74 -5.53 3.86
CA SER A 165 -7.85 -6.55 4.44
C SER A 165 -8.61 -7.63 5.20
N ALA A 166 -9.70 -7.30 5.87
CA ALA A 166 -10.54 -8.28 6.54
C ALA A 166 -11.22 -9.24 5.55
N ARG A 167 -11.67 -8.72 4.39
CA ARG A 167 -12.30 -9.52 3.33
C ARG A 167 -11.31 -10.38 2.57
N THR A 168 -10.15 -9.84 2.24
CA THR A 168 -9.11 -10.59 1.50
C THR A 168 -8.47 -11.70 2.34
N ARG A 169 -8.43 -11.57 3.66
CA ARG A 169 -7.96 -12.63 4.55
C ARG A 169 -8.94 -13.82 4.66
N GLY A 170 -10.21 -13.61 4.32
CA GLY A 170 -11.25 -14.65 4.34
C GLY A 170 -11.35 -15.50 3.06
N HIS A 171 -10.71 -15.10 1.95
CA HIS A 171 -10.72 -15.84 0.71
C HIS A 171 -9.36 -16.51 0.46
N PRO A 172 -9.29 -17.86 0.43
CA PRO A 172 -8.04 -18.58 0.16
C PRO A 172 -7.56 -18.47 -1.29
N GLU A 173 -8.27 -17.78 -2.18
CA GLU A 173 -7.99 -17.78 -3.62
C GLU A 173 -7.12 -16.64 -4.15
N CYS A 174 -6.72 -15.63 -3.35
CA CYS A 174 -5.78 -14.57 -3.76
C CYS A 174 -4.37 -14.74 -3.23
N SER A 175 -4.04 -15.90 -2.73
CA SER A 175 -2.67 -16.28 -2.40
C SER A 175 -2.17 -17.18 -3.52
N ASN A 176 -1.21 -16.71 -4.31
CA ASN A 176 -0.15 -17.61 -4.75
C ASN A 176 0.19 -18.44 -3.50
N PRO A 177 0.21 -19.80 -3.54
CA PRO A 177 0.50 -20.56 -2.33
C PRO A 177 1.81 -20.02 -1.78
N ASP A 178 1.71 -19.24 -0.72
CA ASP A 178 2.86 -18.54 -0.15
C ASP A 178 3.89 -19.61 0.12
N ILE A 179 5.00 -19.57 -0.59
CA ILE A 179 6.13 -20.48 -0.38
C ILE A 179 6.43 -20.55 1.12
N LEU A 180 6.25 -19.40 1.82
CA LEU A 180 6.38 -19.27 3.26
C LEU A 180 5.02 -19.06 3.91
N THR A 181 4.74 -19.82 4.97
CA THR A 181 3.60 -19.53 5.85
C THR A 181 3.77 -18.18 6.54
N GLN A 182 2.70 -17.62 7.06
CA GLN A 182 2.73 -16.36 7.79
C GLN A 182 3.73 -16.39 8.97
N ARG A 183 3.82 -17.50 9.70
CA ARG A 183 4.75 -17.67 10.83
C ARG A 183 6.20 -17.80 10.38
N GLU A 184 6.45 -18.49 9.29
CA GLU A 184 7.79 -18.60 8.68
C GLU A 184 8.26 -17.22 8.20
N ARG A 185 7.41 -16.48 7.51
CA ARG A 185 7.71 -15.10 7.06
C ARG A 185 7.96 -14.18 8.24
N GLN A 186 7.14 -14.26 9.29
CA GLN A 186 7.27 -13.47 10.50
C GLN A 186 8.63 -13.68 11.18
N CYS A 187 8.99 -14.94 11.42
CA CYS A 187 10.27 -15.27 12.03
C CYS A 187 11.46 -14.86 11.14
N LEU A 188 11.35 -15.06 9.83
CA LEU A 188 12.40 -14.71 8.88
C LEU A 188 12.58 -13.18 8.75
N SER A 189 11.50 -12.39 8.81
CA SER A 189 11.56 -10.92 8.82
C SER A 189 12.30 -10.37 10.03
N TRP A 190 12.05 -10.91 11.22
CA TRP A 190 12.79 -10.51 12.42
C TRP A 190 14.25 -10.93 12.35
N SER A 191 14.53 -12.12 11.80
CA SER A 191 15.89 -12.58 11.55
C SER A 191 16.64 -11.65 10.56
N ALA A 192 15.96 -11.17 9.52
CA ALA A 192 16.51 -10.19 8.56
C ALA A 192 16.87 -8.86 9.23
N GLN A 193 16.22 -8.50 10.33
CA GLN A 193 16.51 -7.32 11.16
C GLN A 193 17.58 -7.58 12.23
N GLY A 194 18.24 -8.75 12.21
CA GLY A 194 19.30 -9.11 13.13
C GLY A 194 18.84 -9.55 14.53
N LYS A 195 17.55 -9.86 14.71
CA LYS A 195 17.05 -10.34 16.01
C LYS A 195 17.49 -11.79 16.26
N THR A 196 17.85 -12.10 17.50
CA THR A 196 18.17 -13.47 17.92
C THR A 196 16.90 -14.34 18.02
N MET A 197 17.05 -15.66 18.03
CA MET A 197 15.90 -16.57 18.21
C MET A 197 15.14 -16.28 19.50
N SER A 198 15.83 -15.89 20.57
CA SER A 198 15.22 -15.54 21.85
C SER A 198 14.42 -14.24 21.75
N ASP A 199 14.94 -13.21 21.06
CA ASP A 199 14.22 -11.97 20.83
C ASP A 199 12.97 -12.22 19.96
N ILE A 200 13.11 -13.00 18.91
CA ILE A 200 12.00 -13.36 18.02
C ILE A 200 10.91 -14.11 18.81
N ALA A 201 11.31 -15.03 19.69
CA ALA A 201 10.38 -15.78 20.51
C ALA A 201 9.49 -14.86 21.37
N VAL A 202 10.10 -13.84 21.98
CA VAL A 202 9.39 -12.83 22.78
C VAL A 202 8.47 -11.98 21.88
N LEU A 203 8.97 -11.48 20.74
CA LEU A 203 8.24 -10.61 19.82
C LEU A 203 7.03 -11.31 19.16
N VAL A 204 7.14 -12.62 18.92
CA VAL A 204 6.12 -13.42 18.23
C VAL A 204 5.21 -14.20 19.20
N GLY A 205 5.56 -14.22 20.50
CA GLY A 205 4.80 -14.90 21.53
C GLY A 205 4.85 -16.44 21.43
N ILE A 206 6.01 -17.01 21.04
CA ILE A 206 6.23 -18.46 20.89
C ILE A 206 7.55 -18.89 21.56
N SER A 207 7.81 -20.18 21.67
CA SER A 207 9.08 -20.65 22.21
C SER A 207 10.26 -20.47 21.23
N PRO A 208 11.51 -20.31 21.69
CA PRO A 208 12.68 -20.28 20.81
C PRO A 208 12.81 -21.52 19.92
N ARG A 209 12.41 -22.69 20.42
CA ARG A 209 12.35 -23.95 19.66
C ARG A 209 11.36 -23.86 18.50
N THR A 210 10.20 -23.21 18.71
CA THR A 210 9.20 -22.99 17.67
C THR A 210 9.70 -21.97 16.63
N VAL A 211 10.45 -20.96 17.04
CA VAL A 211 11.13 -20.02 16.11
C VAL A 211 12.12 -20.78 15.22
N SER A 212 12.98 -21.62 15.81
CA SER A 212 13.92 -22.46 15.05
C SER A 212 13.20 -23.35 14.04
N PHE A 213 12.10 -23.99 14.42
CA PHE A 213 11.28 -24.81 13.53
C PHE A 213 10.74 -24.01 12.33
N HIS A 214 10.21 -22.81 12.55
CA HIS A 214 9.72 -21.95 11.45
C HIS A 214 10.84 -21.47 10.53
N LEU A 215 12.00 -21.10 11.08
CA LEU A 215 13.16 -20.69 10.29
C LEU A 215 13.73 -21.85 9.46
N GLU A 216 13.81 -23.06 10.01
CA GLU A 216 14.25 -24.25 9.28
C GLU A 216 13.28 -24.63 8.16
N ASN A 217 11.98 -24.54 8.39
CA ASN A 217 10.97 -24.77 7.35
C ASN A 217 11.07 -23.72 6.23
N ALA A 218 11.23 -22.44 6.58
CA ALA A 218 11.46 -21.39 5.61
C ALA A 218 12.72 -21.65 4.77
N ARG A 219 13.81 -22.05 5.42
CA ARG A 219 15.08 -22.40 4.78
C ARG A 219 14.92 -23.57 3.79
N ALA A 220 14.24 -24.63 4.19
CA ALA A 220 13.97 -25.79 3.34
C ALA A 220 13.11 -25.40 2.11
N LYS A 221 12.05 -24.61 2.31
CA LYS A 221 11.15 -24.15 1.24
C LYS A 221 11.83 -23.24 0.22
N LEU A 222 12.79 -22.42 0.65
CA LEU A 222 13.55 -21.53 -0.23
C LEU A 222 14.80 -22.19 -0.84
N GLY A 223 15.10 -23.43 -0.48
CA GLY A 223 16.27 -24.16 -0.95
C GLY A 223 17.59 -23.55 -0.48
N ALA A 224 17.59 -22.89 0.70
CA ALA A 224 18.76 -22.22 1.23
C ALA A 224 19.59 -23.14 2.14
N SER A 225 20.93 -22.99 2.11
CA SER A 225 21.85 -23.75 2.96
C SER A 225 22.02 -23.15 4.35
N SER A 226 21.71 -21.85 4.54
CA SER A 226 21.79 -21.13 5.82
C SER A 226 20.62 -20.16 5.99
N ILE A 227 20.37 -19.71 7.22
CA ILE A 227 19.35 -18.67 7.48
C ILE A 227 19.72 -17.35 6.80
N ALA A 228 20.99 -16.99 6.75
CA ALA A 228 21.45 -15.79 6.05
C ALA A 228 21.14 -15.87 4.54
N GLN A 229 21.40 -17.02 3.91
CA GLN A 229 21.04 -17.24 2.51
C GLN A 229 19.51 -17.26 2.34
N CYS A 230 18.77 -17.83 3.29
CA CYS A 230 17.30 -17.83 3.28
C CYS A 230 16.74 -16.40 3.31
N VAL A 231 17.29 -15.52 4.14
CA VAL A 231 16.95 -14.09 4.18
C VAL A 231 17.26 -13.41 2.83
N ALA A 232 18.46 -13.63 2.30
CA ALA A 232 18.87 -13.04 1.01
C ALA A 232 17.95 -13.49 -0.13
N GLU A 233 17.62 -14.78 -0.18
CA GLU A 233 16.73 -15.35 -1.20
C GLU A 233 15.28 -14.84 -1.04
N ALA A 234 14.80 -14.72 0.19
CA ALA A 234 13.48 -14.17 0.48
C ALA A 234 13.37 -12.68 0.06
N LEU A 235 14.40 -11.88 0.30
CA LEU A 235 14.48 -10.48 -0.16
C LEU A 235 14.52 -10.42 -1.70
N ARG A 236 15.34 -11.25 -2.34
CA ARG A 236 15.45 -11.31 -3.81
C ARG A 236 14.12 -11.68 -4.48
N ARG A 237 13.34 -12.57 -3.86
CA ARG A 237 12.00 -12.98 -4.35
C ARG A 237 10.88 -12.03 -3.92
N GLY A 238 11.17 -10.95 -3.17
CA GLY A 238 10.16 -10.04 -2.64
C GLY A 238 9.24 -10.66 -1.59
N LEU A 239 9.67 -11.73 -0.93
CA LEU A 239 8.92 -12.40 0.14
C LEU A 239 9.09 -11.70 1.49
N LEU A 240 10.14 -10.91 1.63
CA LEU A 240 10.43 -9.99 2.74
C LEU A 240 10.67 -8.60 2.17
N SER A 241 10.32 -7.58 2.92
CA SER A 241 10.54 -6.16 2.61
C SER A 241 11.14 -5.44 3.80
#